data_196cd746c91d21133603156f9ff903ba
#
_entry.id   196cd746c91d21133603156f9ff903ba
#
_cell.length_a   1.000
_cell.length_b   1.000
_cell.length_c   1.000
_cell.angle_alpha   90.00
_cell.angle_beta   90.00
_cell.angle_gamma   90.00
#
_symmetry.space_group_name_H-M   'P 1'
#
loop_
_entity.id
_entity.type
_entity.pdbx_description
1 polymer ?
#
loop_
_entity_poly.entity_id
_entity_poly.type
_entity_poly.pdbx_seq_one_letter_code
_entity_poly.pdbx_strand_id
1 'polypeptide(L)'
;MGLSRCLLRNAYLSSSFSFASSSTRGRERRQLFKEEQKPEQQHDDDTFFPEKNERRTAYIETYGCQMNAADSEVIAAVLTSHGYEIIESKEKMISMTSPPEVILVNTCAIRDKAEERVKTRLRQFRSDTTKKSSFSTQQKKKKKAVIGVLGCMGERIKGDLLKKDSKGVRLADIVAGPDSYRDLPRLIENAISNNNSNNSIGKKEKKKKKKKEDDDNEEKNDDGNESSRKRFEPKITETMNVELSTTETYSEIFPMRRGRVEDMSTSAFVTIQRGCDNMCAFCIVPFTRGRERSRDSASILEEAKKRFYEENAREIVLLGQNVNSYSDKSHAAAAEEESSSSSSNTATTTTSSEVYAEGFKSVYVPSRNHEYDFAKLLKDVCAISPELRVRFTSPHPKDFPDNLLQTISDTPNASKLLHMPAQSGSTSALERMNRGYSREAYMNLIDKAKAIIPDVAFSSDFISGFCGETEEEHKDTISLLKRVQYEQAFTFAYSLREKTAASKKLTDDVPEEVKQRRLAEVIETFREAAKEKAKGEIGKTHLVLVEGTSKRDDAKATGRADNGKRVVFMNNDESKKGEYAEVRIREAGVNTLIGDFVKKTTAKAFYDANAGKAWYA
;
A
#
# COMPACT_ATOMS: atom_id res chain seq x y z
N MET A 1 -55.46 -22.37 -19.15
CA MET A 1 -55.65 -23.82 -19.08
C MET A 1 -54.29 -24.38 -18.74
N GLY A 2 -53.99 -24.76 -17.60
CA GLY A 2 -54.49 -25.70 -16.60
C GLY A 2 -53.26 -26.47 -16.13
N LEU A 3 -52.78 -26.19 -14.93
CA LEU A 3 -52.70 -27.10 -13.76
C LEU A 3 -52.03 -28.48 -14.03
N SER A 4 -50.94 -28.80 -13.35
CA SER A 4 -51.06 -29.57 -12.13
C SER A 4 -49.70 -29.79 -11.43
N ARG A 5 -49.74 -29.60 -10.10
CA ARG A 5 -48.82 -30.02 -9.06
C ARG A 5 -48.69 -31.54 -9.00
N CYS A 6 -47.52 -32.06 -8.61
CA CYS A 6 -47.53 -33.15 -7.62
C CYS A 6 -46.22 -33.19 -6.80
N LEU A 7 -46.39 -33.13 -5.52
CA LEU A 7 -45.47 -33.43 -4.42
C LEU A 7 -45.22 -34.93 -4.34
N LEU A 8 -44.05 -35.36 -3.92
CA LEU A 8 -43.92 -36.49 -2.97
C LEU A 8 -42.58 -36.43 -2.20
N ARG A 9 -42.75 -36.69 -0.94
CA ARG A 9 -41.89 -36.69 0.21
C ARG A 9 -41.12 -38.00 0.36
N ASN A 10 -39.98 -37.90 1.09
CA ASN A 10 -39.42 -38.82 2.11
C ASN A 10 -38.83 -40.17 1.70
N ALA A 11 -37.57 -40.44 2.08
CA ALA A 11 -37.29 -41.26 3.26
C ALA A 11 -35.79 -41.46 3.50
N TYR A 12 -35.42 -41.27 4.74
CA TYR A 12 -34.34 -41.80 5.54
C TYR A 12 -33.74 -43.16 5.10
N LEU A 13 -32.41 -43.27 5.21
CA LEU A 13 -31.83 -44.43 5.92
C LEU A 13 -30.35 -44.13 6.31
N SER A 14 -30.14 -44.15 7.58
CA SER A 14 -28.88 -44.27 8.33
C SER A 14 -28.27 -45.64 8.15
N SER A 15 -26.95 -45.72 8.00
CA SER A 15 -26.21 -46.91 8.41
C SER A 15 -24.89 -46.54 9.05
N SER A 16 -24.89 -46.66 10.35
CA SER A 16 -23.75 -46.79 11.24
C SER A 16 -23.00 -48.09 10.94
N PHE A 17 -21.68 -48.02 10.80
CA PHE A 17 -20.80 -49.17 11.01
C PHE A 17 -19.74 -48.84 12.04
N SER A 18 -19.93 -49.43 13.20
CA SER A 18 -19.01 -49.63 14.29
C SER A 18 -18.08 -50.77 13.93
N PHE A 19 -16.77 -50.66 14.11
CA PHE A 19 -15.90 -51.80 14.35
C PHE A 19 -14.91 -51.50 15.47
N ALA A 20 -14.86 -52.45 16.38
CA ALA A 20 -14.22 -52.44 17.68
C ALA A 20 -12.73 -52.82 17.62
N SER A 21 -12.01 -52.18 18.51
CA SER A 21 -10.89 -52.64 19.35
C SER A 21 -10.07 -53.87 18.97
N SER A 22 -8.75 -53.72 18.93
CA SER A 22 -7.86 -54.61 19.67
C SER A 22 -6.59 -53.87 20.13
N SER A 23 -6.45 -53.83 21.43
CA SER A 23 -5.35 -53.61 22.33
C SER A 23 -4.05 -54.33 21.92
N THR A 24 -2.88 -53.73 22.09
CA THR A 24 -1.95 -54.02 23.22
C THR A 24 -0.56 -53.47 22.93
N ARG A 25 0.05 -52.95 24.01
CA ARG A 25 1.49 -52.80 24.25
C ARG A 25 2.19 -51.56 23.72
N GLY A 26 2.56 -50.71 24.70
CA GLY A 26 3.53 -49.65 24.59
C GLY A 26 3.55 -48.68 25.78
N ARG A 27 3.35 -49.19 27.02
CA ARG A 27 3.81 -48.47 28.23
C ARG A 27 5.31 -48.74 28.33
N GLU A 28 6.10 -47.66 28.14
CA GLU A 28 7.42 -47.43 28.75
C GLU A 28 8.10 -46.31 27.98
N ARG A 29 8.06 -45.13 28.55
CA ARG A 29 9.02 -43.99 28.53
C ARG A 29 8.32 -42.68 28.81
N ARG A 30 7.84 -42.57 30.03
CA ARG A 30 7.60 -41.28 30.69
C ARG A 30 8.25 -41.34 32.06
N GLN A 31 9.54 -41.12 32.10
CA GLN A 31 10.28 -40.69 33.29
C GLN A 31 11.65 -40.26 32.80
N LEU A 32 11.92 -38.99 32.98
CA LEU A 32 13.19 -38.30 33.07
C LEU A 32 13.05 -36.96 32.30
N PHE A 33 12.68 -35.97 33.06
CA PHE A 33 13.15 -34.59 33.04
C PHE A 33 12.18 -33.79 33.91
N LYS A 34 12.36 -33.95 35.23
CA LYS A 34 12.03 -32.92 36.21
C LYS A 34 13.34 -32.26 36.55
N GLU A 35 13.68 -31.16 35.96
CA GLU A 35 14.65 -30.21 36.50
C GLU A 35 13.90 -29.02 37.08
N GLU A 36 14.31 -28.68 38.28
CA GLU A 36 13.77 -27.66 39.17
C GLU A 36 13.85 -26.27 38.52
N GLN A 37 12.72 -25.66 38.27
CA GLN A 37 12.65 -24.23 38.02
C GLN A 37 12.60 -23.47 39.35
N LYS A 38 13.66 -22.71 39.63
CA LYS A 38 13.65 -21.66 40.65
C LYS A 38 12.66 -20.54 40.22
N PRO A 39 11.95 -19.92 41.16
CA PRO A 39 11.03 -18.83 40.82
C PRO A 39 11.83 -17.61 40.40
N GLU A 40 11.72 -17.21 39.14
CA GLU A 40 12.11 -15.92 38.67
C GLU A 40 11.12 -14.88 39.20
N GLN A 41 11.69 -13.78 39.70
CA GLN A 41 10.99 -12.63 40.22
C GLN A 41 10.06 -12.07 39.15
N GLN A 42 8.76 -12.06 39.43
CA GLN A 42 7.76 -11.30 38.68
C GLN A 42 8.14 -9.84 38.77
N HIS A 43 8.59 -9.26 37.67
CA HIS A 43 8.44 -7.82 37.45
C HIS A 43 6.94 -7.60 37.16
N ASP A 44 6.30 -6.97 38.11
CA ASP A 44 4.96 -6.41 37.95
C ASP A 44 5.03 -5.33 36.87
N ASP A 45 4.80 -5.72 35.62
CA ASP A 45 4.46 -4.82 34.54
C ASP A 45 2.94 -4.61 34.63
N ASP A 46 2.57 -3.63 35.46
CA ASP A 46 1.19 -3.15 35.59
C ASP A 46 0.74 -2.57 34.25
N THR A 47 0.45 -3.43 33.28
CA THR A 47 -0.35 -3.09 32.11
C THR A 47 -1.77 -2.86 32.59
N PHE A 48 -2.08 -1.60 32.85
CA PHE A 48 -3.39 -1.05 33.17
C PHE A 48 -4.38 -1.41 32.05
N PHE A 49 -5.05 -2.57 32.17
CA PHE A 49 -6.25 -2.87 31.39
C PHE A 49 -7.43 -2.15 32.05
N PRO A 50 -8.04 -1.16 31.41
CA PRO A 50 -9.24 -0.56 31.97
C PRO A 50 -10.37 -1.59 31.98
N GLU A 51 -11.00 -1.73 33.14
CA GLU A 51 -12.28 -2.44 33.32
C GLU A 51 -13.28 -2.03 32.25
N LYS A 52 -14.15 -2.97 31.81
CA LYS A 52 -15.28 -2.88 30.84
C LYS A 52 -15.83 -1.46 30.59
N ASN A 53 -15.02 -0.55 30.06
CA ASN A 53 -15.48 0.73 29.52
C ASN A 53 -15.61 0.59 28.00
N GLU A 54 -16.62 1.24 27.45
CA GLU A 54 -16.97 1.29 26.02
C GLU A 54 -15.68 1.28 25.16
N ARG A 55 -15.47 0.22 24.35
CA ARG A 55 -14.32 0.12 23.47
C ARG A 55 -14.23 1.37 22.62
N ARG A 56 -13.10 2.02 22.64
CA ARG A 56 -12.86 3.21 21.81
C ARG A 56 -12.90 2.82 20.34
N THR A 57 -13.54 3.62 19.52
CA THR A 57 -13.71 3.31 18.10
C THR A 57 -12.84 4.21 17.25
N ALA A 58 -12.21 3.62 16.22
CA ALA A 58 -11.40 4.34 15.25
C ALA A 58 -11.83 4.00 13.81
N TYR A 59 -11.91 5.01 12.95
CA TYR A 59 -12.15 4.86 11.52
C TYR A 59 -10.93 5.34 10.74
N ILE A 60 -10.47 4.54 9.78
CA ILE A 60 -9.32 4.85 8.94
C ILE A 60 -9.79 4.99 7.49
N GLU A 61 -9.67 6.18 6.91
CA GLU A 61 -9.93 6.45 5.50
C GLU A 61 -8.60 6.58 4.75
N THR A 62 -8.43 5.82 3.66
CA THR A 62 -7.15 5.72 2.94
C THR A 62 -7.25 6.37 1.56
N TYR A 63 -6.32 7.26 1.25
CA TYR A 63 -6.12 7.88 -0.04
C TYR A 63 -4.69 7.64 -0.52
N GLY A 64 -4.50 7.32 -1.80
CA GLY A 64 -3.17 7.24 -2.38
C GLY A 64 -2.88 5.92 -3.10
N CYS A 65 -1.69 5.38 -2.90
CA CYS A 65 -1.18 4.18 -3.56
C CYS A 65 -1.33 2.93 -2.67
N GLN A 66 -0.88 1.78 -3.19
CA GLN A 66 -0.88 0.50 -2.47
C GLN A 66 -0.09 0.57 -1.15
N MET A 67 1.01 1.34 -1.11
CA MET A 67 1.75 1.57 0.14
C MET A 67 0.91 2.24 1.22
N ASN A 68 0.02 3.20 0.87
CA ASN A 68 -0.89 3.78 1.85
C ASN A 68 -1.94 2.75 2.31
N ALA A 69 -2.37 1.84 1.45
CA ALA A 69 -3.26 0.77 1.85
C ALA A 69 -2.58 -0.18 2.87
N ALA A 70 -1.36 -0.63 2.58
CA ALA A 70 -0.57 -1.44 3.50
C ALA A 70 -0.25 -0.70 4.81
N ASP A 71 0.13 0.58 4.74
CA ASP A 71 0.32 1.43 5.93
C ASP A 71 -0.96 1.50 6.79
N SER A 72 -2.15 1.54 6.18
CA SER A 72 -3.42 1.55 6.93
C SER A 72 -3.72 0.23 7.63
N GLU A 73 -3.23 -0.89 7.12
CA GLU A 73 -3.29 -2.19 7.78
C GLU A 73 -2.35 -2.23 9.01
N VAL A 74 -1.15 -1.63 8.91
CA VAL A 74 -0.24 -1.45 10.05
C VAL A 74 -0.87 -0.55 11.11
N ILE A 75 -1.43 0.60 10.71
CA ILE A 75 -2.13 1.53 11.61
C ILE A 75 -3.27 0.82 12.34
N ALA A 76 -4.06 0.01 11.63
CA ALA A 76 -5.15 -0.76 12.22
C ALA A 76 -4.63 -1.76 13.27
N ALA A 77 -3.54 -2.48 12.98
CA ALA A 77 -2.91 -3.40 13.93
C ALA A 77 -2.41 -2.68 15.19
N VAL A 78 -1.70 -1.55 15.03
CA VAL A 78 -1.22 -0.73 16.16
C VAL A 78 -2.36 -0.27 17.04
N LEU A 79 -3.45 0.24 16.47
CA LEU A 79 -4.58 0.71 17.25
C LEU A 79 -5.33 -0.43 17.94
N THR A 80 -5.49 -1.57 17.27
CA THR A 80 -6.15 -2.74 17.84
C THR A 80 -5.39 -3.30 19.04
N SER A 81 -4.05 -3.35 18.98
CA SER A 81 -3.22 -3.78 20.12
C SER A 81 -3.33 -2.83 21.33
N HIS A 82 -3.79 -1.58 21.12
CA HIS A 82 -4.07 -0.60 22.17
C HIS A 82 -5.56 -0.47 22.51
N GLY A 83 -6.38 -1.49 22.19
CA GLY A 83 -7.78 -1.58 22.61
C GLY A 83 -8.79 -0.80 21.77
N TYR A 84 -8.40 -0.28 20.59
CA TYR A 84 -9.33 0.35 19.68
C TYR A 84 -10.08 -0.68 18.82
N GLU A 85 -11.39 -0.52 18.67
CA GLU A 85 -12.19 -1.22 17.66
C GLU A 85 -12.12 -0.46 16.33
N ILE A 86 -11.66 -1.13 15.28
CA ILE A 86 -11.54 -0.53 13.96
C ILE A 86 -12.84 -0.68 13.18
N ILE A 87 -13.41 0.44 12.74
CA ILE A 87 -14.63 0.47 11.91
C ILE A 87 -14.27 0.04 10.49
N GLU A 88 -14.90 -1.03 10.02
CA GLU A 88 -14.53 -1.73 8.78
C GLU A 88 -14.80 -0.91 7.52
N SER A 89 -15.93 -0.17 7.48
CA SER A 89 -16.35 0.53 6.27
C SER A 89 -16.94 1.91 6.56
N LYS A 90 -17.01 2.72 5.51
CA LYS A 90 -17.65 4.04 5.55
C LYS A 90 -19.17 3.92 5.82
N GLU A 91 -19.80 2.92 5.25
CA GLU A 91 -21.22 2.63 5.43
C GLU A 91 -21.53 2.31 6.89
N LYS A 92 -20.69 1.46 7.52
CA LYS A 92 -20.79 1.15 8.95
C LYS A 92 -20.57 2.40 9.80
N MET A 93 -19.58 3.26 9.46
CA MET A 93 -19.36 4.53 10.14
C MET A 93 -20.59 5.47 10.05
N ILE A 94 -21.22 5.55 8.87
CA ILE A 94 -22.39 6.43 8.65
C ILE A 94 -23.62 5.91 9.41
N SER A 95 -23.79 4.59 9.52
CA SER A 95 -24.93 3.96 10.23
C SER A 95 -24.80 4.03 11.76
N MET A 96 -23.66 4.46 12.31
CA MET A 96 -23.46 4.58 13.75
C MET A 96 -24.31 5.70 14.35
N THR A 97 -24.87 5.47 15.52
CA THR A 97 -25.63 6.49 16.30
C THR A 97 -24.77 7.63 16.83
N SER A 98 -23.45 7.38 16.98
CA SER A 98 -22.45 8.37 17.36
C SER A 98 -21.22 8.26 16.46
N PRO A 99 -20.55 9.38 16.12
CA PRO A 99 -19.32 9.33 15.34
C PRO A 99 -18.23 8.58 16.11
N PRO A 100 -17.26 7.93 15.40
CA PRO A 100 -16.11 7.31 16.05
C PRO A 100 -15.31 8.33 16.86
N GLU A 101 -14.65 7.88 17.93
CA GLU A 101 -13.81 8.76 18.75
C GLU A 101 -12.60 9.28 17.97
N VAL A 102 -12.10 8.47 17.04
CA VAL A 102 -10.91 8.79 16.22
C VAL A 102 -11.22 8.58 14.74
N ILE A 103 -10.89 9.57 13.93
CA ILE A 103 -10.96 9.51 12.47
C ILE A 103 -9.57 9.80 11.92
N LEU A 104 -8.96 8.82 11.28
CA LEU A 104 -7.63 8.91 10.68
C LEU A 104 -7.73 8.92 9.16
N VAL A 105 -7.03 9.86 8.53
CA VAL A 105 -6.97 9.99 7.08
C VAL A 105 -5.53 9.74 6.64
N ASN A 106 -5.26 8.54 6.11
CA ASN A 106 -3.94 8.18 5.58
C ASN A 106 -3.82 8.63 4.13
N THR A 107 -2.76 9.38 3.80
CA THR A 107 -2.72 10.20 2.59
C THR A 107 -1.38 10.15 1.86
N CYS A 108 -1.44 10.37 0.54
CA CYS A 108 -0.30 10.45 -0.37
C CYS A 108 0.10 11.92 -0.62
N ALA A 109 1.38 12.18 -0.89
CA ALA A 109 1.93 13.50 -1.19
C ALA A 109 2.13 13.76 -2.71
N ILE A 110 1.79 12.81 -3.57
CA ILE A 110 2.24 12.81 -4.98
C ILE A 110 1.37 13.69 -5.89
N ARG A 111 0.09 13.93 -5.55
CA ARG A 111 -0.88 14.59 -6.46
C ARG A 111 -1.58 15.76 -5.78
N ASP A 112 -1.52 16.99 -6.37
CA ASP A 112 -2.16 18.20 -5.81
C ASP A 112 -3.67 18.08 -5.74
N LYS A 113 -4.31 17.57 -6.80
CA LYS A 113 -5.76 17.34 -6.82
C LYS A 113 -6.23 16.36 -5.72
N ALA A 114 -5.34 15.44 -5.30
CA ALA A 114 -5.63 14.55 -4.18
C ALA A 114 -5.58 15.29 -2.84
N GLU A 115 -4.65 16.22 -2.67
CA GLU A 115 -4.52 17.03 -1.46
C GLU A 115 -5.77 17.89 -1.20
N GLU A 116 -6.28 18.59 -2.21
CA GLU A 116 -7.49 19.41 -2.06
C GLU A 116 -8.74 18.57 -1.75
N ARG A 117 -8.83 17.37 -2.33
CA ARG A 117 -9.90 16.41 -1.97
C ARG A 117 -9.80 15.99 -0.51
N VAL A 118 -8.60 15.72 -0.02
CA VAL A 118 -8.36 15.37 1.39
C VAL A 118 -8.72 16.54 2.29
N LYS A 119 -8.28 17.77 2.01
CA LYS A 119 -8.64 18.97 2.79
C LYS A 119 -10.16 19.18 2.82
N THR A 120 -10.84 18.98 1.70
CA THR A 120 -12.31 19.05 1.64
C THR A 120 -12.96 17.98 2.52
N ARG A 121 -12.43 16.74 2.49
CA ARG A 121 -12.93 15.64 3.31
C ARG A 121 -12.72 15.89 4.81
N LEU A 122 -11.58 16.44 5.19
CA LEU A 122 -11.30 16.83 6.59
C LEU A 122 -12.29 17.90 7.09
N ARG A 123 -12.63 18.89 6.25
CA ARG A 123 -13.68 19.88 6.58
C ARG A 123 -15.05 19.23 6.75
N GLN A 124 -15.40 18.23 5.93
CA GLN A 124 -16.64 17.46 6.09
C GLN A 124 -16.66 16.73 7.43
N PHE A 125 -15.59 15.98 7.78
CA PHE A 125 -15.52 15.31 9.07
C PHE A 125 -15.67 16.28 10.24
N ARG A 126 -15.05 17.47 10.16
CA ARG A 126 -15.24 18.52 11.20
C ARG A 126 -16.70 18.97 11.30
N SER A 127 -17.36 19.20 10.16
CA SER A 127 -18.77 19.60 10.12
C SER A 127 -19.67 18.51 10.70
N ASP A 128 -19.47 17.24 10.27
CA ASP A 128 -20.31 16.12 10.66
C ASP A 128 -20.19 15.80 12.16
N THR A 129 -18.97 15.93 12.72
CA THR A 129 -18.74 15.74 14.16
C THR A 129 -19.23 16.90 15.02
N THR A 130 -19.53 18.08 14.44
CA THR A 130 -20.02 19.27 15.17
C THR A 130 -21.51 19.49 15.04
N LYS A 131 -22.20 18.93 14.05
CA LYS A 131 -23.64 19.07 13.86
C LYS A 131 -24.39 18.49 15.07
N LYS A 132 -25.24 19.31 15.68
CA LYS A 132 -26.19 18.87 16.71
C LYS A 132 -27.23 17.99 16.03
N SER A 133 -27.42 16.75 16.47
CA SER A 133 -28.60 15.99 16.06
C SER A 133 -29.83 16.66 16.73
N SER A 134 -30.76 17.12 15.92
CA SER A 134 -31.99 17.76 16.36
C SER A 134 -32.97 16.81 17.07
N PHE A 135 -32.58 15.58 17.40
CA PHE A 135 -33.49 14.51 17.82
C PHE A 135 -33.06 13.78 19.11
N SER A 136 -32.42 14.40 20.08
CA SER A 136 -32.23 13.76 21.38
C SER A 136 -32.43 14.72 22.54
N THR A 137 -33.50 14.46 23.27
CA THR A 137 -33.93 15.14 24.52
C THR A 137 -33.06 14.81 25.73
N GLN A 138 -32.01 14.00 25.60
CA GLN A 138 -31.06 13.71 26.69
C GLN A 138 -29.69 14.27 26.40
N GLN A 139 -29.29 15.26 27.19
CA GLN A 139 -28.01 15.97 27.16
C GLN A 139 -26.82 15.08 27.61
N LYS A 140 -26.49 14.01 26.88
CA LYS A 140 -25.12 13.46 26.96
C LYS A 140 -24.21 14.35 26.13
N LYS A 141 -23.23 15.01 26.75
CA LYS A 141 -22.20 15.81 26.07
C LYS A 141 -21.52 14.95 25.01
N LYS A 142 -21.75 15.24 23.72
CA LYS A 142 -21.04 14.56 22.62
C LYS A 142 -19.55 14.86 22.75
N LYS A 143 -18.74 13.83 22.93
CA LYS A 143 -17.27 13.92 22.81
C LYS A 143 -16.93 14.29 21.36
N LYS A 144 -16.05 15.25 21.16
CA LYS A 144 -15.59 15.67 19.83
C LYS A 144 -14.59 14.63 19.32
N ALA A 145 -14.83 14.08 18.12
CA ALA A 145 -13.90 13.15 17.50
C ALA A 145 -12.53 13.79 17.27
N VAL A 146 -11.46 13.03 17.50
CA VAL A 146 -10.08 13.38 17.13
C VAL A 146 -9.89 13.08 15.65
N ILE A 147 -9.45 14.07 14.86
CA ILE A 147 -9.16 13.90 13.44
C ILE A 147 -7.64 13.92 13.23
N GLY A 148 -7.11 12.84 12.63
CA GLY A 148 -5.69 12.70 12.31
C GLY A 148 -5.40 12.67 10.81
N VAL A 149 -4.29 13.30 10.40
CA VAL A 149 -3.74 13.20 9.04
C VAL A 149 -2.43 12.45 9.10
N LEU A 150 -2.36 11.36 8.32
CA LEU A 150 -1.25 10.40 8.37
C LEU A 150 -0.59 10.26 7.00
N GLY A 151 0.60 9.67 7.00
CA GLY A 151 1.34 9.29 5.80
C GLY A 151 2.12 10.42 5.14
N CYS A 152 2.42 10.28 3.85
CA CYS A 152 3.33 11.19 3.13
C CYS A 152 2.87 12.65 3.10
N MET A 153 1.55 12.92 3.09
CA MET A 153 1.02 14.29 3.15
C MET A 153 1.24 14.89 4.55
N GLY A 154 1.07 14.08 5.61
CA GLY A 154 1.38 14.49 6.98
C GLY A 154 2.83 14.95 7.12
N GLU A 155 3.78 14.16 6.58
CA GLU A 155 5.20 14.51 6.56
C GLU A 155 5.48 15.77 5.72
N ARG A 156 4.84 15.94 4.58
CA ARG A 156 5.10 17.08 3.68
C ARG A 156 4.56 18.41 4.22
N ILE A 157 3.33 18.42 4.74
CA ILE A 157 2.63 19.65 5.17
C ILE A 157 2.87 19.94 6.65
N LYS A 158 3.11 18.89 7.46
CA LYS A 158 3.46 19.01 8.88
C LYS A 158 2.47 19.86 9.70
N GLY A 159 3.01 20.76 10.50
CA GLY A 159 2.24 21.58 11.43
C GLY A 159 1.19 22.51 10.81
N ASP A 160 1.23 22.78 9.51
CA ASP A 160 0.22 23.63 8.89
C ASP A 160 -1.19 23.02 8.92
N LEU A 161 -1.28 21.68 8.96
CA LEU A 161 -2.55 20.96 9.17
C LEU A 161 -3.16 21.19 10.56
N LEU A 162 -2.34 21.53 11.54
CA LEU A 162 -2.76 21.82 12.92
C LEU A 162 -3.18 23.27 13.12
N LYS A 163 -2.86 24.16 12.18
CA LYS A 163 -3.27 25.57 12.20
C LYS A 163 -4.72 25.72 11.70
N LYS A 164 -5.34 26.85 12.01
CA LYS A 164 -6.61 27.21 11.41
C LYS A 164 -6.39 27.66 9.97
N ASP A 165 -7.22 27.15 9.05
CA ASP A 165 -7.20 27.58 7.64
C ASP A 165 -7.78 29.01 7.50
N SER A 166 -7.82 29.52 6.25
CA SER A 166 -8.38 30.82 5.91
C SER A 166 -9.86 31.00 6.30
N LYS A 167 -10.58 29.89 6.54
CA LYS A 167 -11.96 29.86 7.03
C LYS A 167 -12.06 29.70 8.56
N GLY A 168 -10.94 29.79 9.27
CA GLY A 168 -10.88 29.63 10.74
C GLY A 168 -11.06 28.18 11.23
N VAL A 169 -11.00 27.18 10.36
CA VAL A 169 -11.20 25.76 10.68
C VAL A 169 -9.86 25.06 10.85
N ARG A 170 -9.67 24.37 11.96
CA ARG A 170 -8.53 23.47 12.19
C ARG A 170 -8.80 22.13 11.48
N LEU A 171 -7.96 21.75 10.52
CA LEU A 171 -8.19 20.56 9.70
C LEU A 171 -7.90 19.25 10.43
N ALA A 172 -6.80 19.20 11.21
CA ALA A 172 -6.39 18.02 11.96
C ALA A 172 -6.15 18.34 13.42
N ASP A 173 -6.30 17.35 14.31
CA ASP A 173 -5.90 17.43 15.73
C ASP A 173 -4.53 16.77 15.91
N ILE A 174 -4.20 15.74 15.11
CA ILE A 174 -2.91 15.05 15.10
C ILE A 174 -2.36 14.92 13.69
N VAL A 175 -1.03 14.88 13.59
CA VAL A 175 -0.31 14.63 12.33
C VAL A 175 0.81 13.61 12.59
N ALA A 176 0.85 12.53 11.78
CA ALA A 176 1.91 11.52 11.86
C ALA A 176 2.49 11.20 10.48
N GLY A 177 3.81 11.10 10.43
CA GLY A 177 4.56 10.66 9.26
C GLY A 177 4.48 9.13 9.06
N PRO A 178 5.01 8.62 7.92
CA PRO A 178 4.97 7.19 7.61
C PRO A 178 5.75 6.30 8.59
N ASP A 179 6.74 6.86 9.29
CA ASP A 179 7.59 6.11 10.22
C ASP A 179 7.19 6.31 11.69
N SER A 180 6.04 6.97 11.95
CA SER A 180 5.60 7.33 13.30
C SER A 180 4.30 6.64 13.73
N TYR A 181 3.89 5.55 13.08
CA TYR A 181 2.61 4.91 13.38
C TYR A 181 2.58 4.24 14.76
N ARG A 182 3.72 3.78 15.29
CA ARG A 182 3.81 3.24 16.66
C ARG A 182 3.43 4.29 17.72
N ASP A 183 3.62 5.57 17.41
CA ASP A 183 3.36 6.68 18.32
C ASP A 183 1.90 7.19 18.28
N LEU A 184 1.07 6.64 17.40
CA LEU A 184 -0.33 7.07 17.24
C LEU A 184 -1.15 7.00 18.55
N PRO A 185 -1.05 5.97 19.40
CA PRO A 185 -1.80 5.92 20.64
C PRO A 185 -1.49 7.13 21.53
N ARG A 186 -0.22 7.49 21.74
CA ARG A 186 0.20 8.66 22.50
C ARG A 186 -0.32 9.98 21.92
N LEU A 187 -0.21 10.15 20.58
CA LEU A 187 -0.70 11.35 19.90
C LEU A 187 -2.20 11.53 20.05
N ILE A 188 -2.96 10.43 19.99
CA ILE A 188 -4.42 10.42 20.16
C ILE A 188 -4.79 10.80 21.59
N GLU A 189 -4.14 10.21 22.62
CA GLU A 189 -4.39 10.51 24.02
C GLU A 189 -4.12 11.99 24.32
N ASN A 190 -3.03 12.53 23.83
CA ASN A 190 -2.70 13.95 23.98
C ASN A 190 -3.77 14.84 23.33
N ALA A 191 -4.26 14.48 22.15
CA ALA A 191 -5.31 15.25 21.48
C ALA A 191 -6.66 15.19 22.21
N ILE A 192 -7.02 14.03 22.79
CA ILE A 192 -8.22 13.87 23.62
C ILE A 192 -8.11 14.74 24.88
N SER A 193 -6.98 14.69 25.57
CA SER A 193 -6.72 15.47 26.78
C SER A 193 -6.80 16.97 26.52
N ASN A 194 -6.20 17.45 25.44
CA ASN A 194 -6.25 18.84 25.01
C ASN A 194 -7.68 19.30 24.66
N ASN A 195 -8.48 18.44 24.00
CA ASN A 195 -9.87 18.74 23.71
C ASN A 195 -10.73 18.85 24.99
N ASN A 196 -10.45 18.04 26.01
CA ASN A 196 -11.16 18.08 27.29
C ASN A 196 -10.79 19.33 28.12
N SER A 197 -9.53 19.72 28.17
CA SER A 197 -9.03 20.90 28.86
C SER A 197 -9.60 22.20 28.29
N ASN A 198 -9.67 22.33 26.97
CA ASN A 198 -10.27 23.50 26.33
C ASN A 198 -11.78 23.63 26.59
N ASN A 199 -12.50 22.52 26.79
CA ASN A 199 -13.91 22.54 27.16
C ASN A 199 -14.15 23.01 28.63
N SER A 200 -13.17 22.81 29.53
CA SER A 200 -13.26 23.24 30.93
C SER A 200 -12.95 24.73 31.10
N ILE A 201 -11.99 25.26 30.36
CA ILE A 201 -11.60 26.69 30.37
C ILE A 201 -12.72 27.56 29.78
N GLY A 202 -13.28 27.15 28.62
CA GLY A 202 -14.41 27.89 28.00
C GLY A 202 -15.68 27.96 28.87
N LYS A 203 -15.86 27.02 29.84
CA LYS A 203 -16.96 27.07 30.81
C LYS A 203 -16.68 28.03 31.95
N LYS A 204 -15.42 28.16 32.37
CA LYS A 204 -15.02 29.11 33.42
C LYS A 204 -15.11 30.55 32.91
N GLU A 205 -14.76 30.80 31.65
CA GLU A 205 -14.87 32.14 31.03
C GLU A 205 -16.34 32.53 30.75
N LYS A 206 -17.21 31.60 30.31
CA LYS A 206 -18.64 31.87 30.17
C LYS A 206 -19.36 32.10 31.50
N LYS A 207 -18.95 31.41 32.59
CA LYS A 207 -19.43 31.70 33.95
C LYS A 207 -18.95 33.03 34.48
N LYS A 208 -17.72 33.47 34.14
CA LYS A 208 -17.21 34.80 34.51
C LYS A 208 -17.88 35.94 33.73
N LYS A 209 -18.23 35.74 32.42
CA LYS A 209 -18.98 36.72 31.66
C LYS A 209 -20.42 36.87 32.15
N LYS A 210 -21.12 35.77 32.50
CA LYS A 210 -22.48 35.84 33.07
C LYS A 210 -22.53 36.47 34.44
N LYS A 211 -21.44 36.39 35.25
CA LYS A 211 -21.33 37.06 36.54
C LYS A 211 -20.94 38.55 36.43
N LYS A 212 -20.43 38.98 35.24
CA LYS A 212 -20.10 40.40 35.01
C LYS A 212 -21.25 41.19 34.37
N GLU A 213 -22.26 40.53 33.83
CA GLU A 213 -23.46 41.19 33.30
C GLU A 213 -24.50 41.51 34.38
N ASP A 214 -24.35 40.94 35.62
CA ASP A 214 -25.23 41.22 36.76
C ASP A 214 -24.68 42.26 37.76
N ASP A 215 -23.42 42.80 37.56
CA ASP A 215 -22.73 43.69 38.52
C ASP A 215 -22.18 45.00 37.90
N ASP A 216 -22.67 45.47 36.76
CA ASP A 216 -22.22 46.76 36.19
C ASP A 216 -23.14 47.92 36.64
N ASN A 217 -22.87 48.40 37.83
CA ASN A 217 -23.05 49.80 38.19
C ASN A 217 -21.97 50.19 39.23
N GLU A 218 -20.82 50.63 38.74
CA GLU A 218 -19.94 51.60 39.42
C GLU A 218 -18.65 51.83 38.57
N GLU A 219 -18.48 53.10 38.21
CA GLU A 219 -17.28 53.65 37.61
C GLU A 219 -16.09 53.54 38.56
N LYS A 220 -14.90 53.16 38.00
CA LYS A 220 -13.62 53.78 38.34
C LYS A 220 -12.50 53.41 37.37
N ASN A 221 -11.86 54.44 36.90
CA ASN A 221 -10.57 54.48 36.22
C ASN A 221 -9.49 53.67 36.96
N ASP A 222 -8.70 52.89 36.25
CA ASP A 222 -7.26 52.83 36.55
C ASP A 222 -6.44 52.22 35.40
N ASP A 223 -5.19 52.65 35.39
CA ASP A 223 -4.20 52.57 34.34
C ASP A 223 -3.68 51.16 34.02
N GLY A 224 -3.21 51.06 32.82
CA GLY A 224 -2.24 50.16 32.20
C GLY A 224 -1.66 48.99 32.98
N ASN A 225 -2.01 47.78 32.58
CA ASN A 225 -1.04 46.69 32.61
C ASN A 225 -1.44 45.64 31.54
N GLU A 226 -0.76 45.68 30.40
CA GLU A 226 -0.79 44.66 29.38
C GLU A 226 -0.10 43.37 29.87
N SER A 227 -0.76 42.62 30.77
CA SER A 227 -0.36 41.26 31.06
C SER A 227 -0.87 40.34 29.96
N SER A 228 -0.01 40.06 29.00
CA SER A 228 -0.12 39.08 27.94
C SER A 228 -0.88 37.85 28.40
N ARG A 229 -2.15 37.72 27.98
CA ARG A 229 -2.89 36.44 27.96
C ARG A 229 -2.17 35.52 26.99
N LYS A 230 -1.19 34.74 27.45
CA LYS A 230 -0.61 33.63 26.72
C LYS A 230 -1.76 32.67 26.43
N ARG A 231 -2.30 32.79 25.23
CA ARG A 231 -3.20 31.79 24.61
C ARG A 231 -2.42 30.49 24.63
N PHE A 232 -2.92 29.49 25.34
CA PHE A 232 -2.33 28.15 25.38
C PHE A 232 -2.47 27.53 23.97
N GLU A 233 -1.49 27.78 23.13
CA GLU A 233 -1.36 27.02 21.87
C GLU A 233 -0.78 25.66 22.26
N PRO A 234 -1.45 24.53 21.92
CA PRO A 234 -0.92 23.21 22.22
C PRO A 234 0.46 23.11 21.55
N LYS A 235 1.43 22.63 22.29
CA LYS A 235 2.77 22.37 21.74
C LYS A 235 2.61 21.44 20.56
N ILE A 236 3.03 21.87 19.39
CA ILE A 236 2.92 21.11 18.13
C ILE A 236 3.53 19.71 18.31
N THR A 237 4.60 19.59 19.06
CA THR A 237 5.28 18.33 19.39
C THR A 237 4.44 17.32 20.19
N GLU A 238 3.38 17.72 20.89
CA GLU A 238 2.51 16.81 21.64
C GLU A 238 1.50 16.09 20.76
N THR A 239 1.16 16.66 19.60
CA THR A 239 0.14 16.14 18.67
C THR A 239 0.68 15.90 17.26
N MET A 240 2.00 15.99 17.09
CA MET A 240 2.66 15.74 15.80
C MET A 240 3.93 14.92 15.99
N ASN A 241 4.07 13.87 15.17
CA ASN A 241 5.30 13.14 14.98
C ASN A 241 5.48 12.84 13.47
N VAL A 242 6.49 13.45 12.87
CA VAL A 242 6.83 13.35 11.45
C VAL A 242 8.32 13.08 11.26
N GLU A 243 8.95 12.47 12.25
CA GLU A 243 10.34 12.06 12.15
C GLU A 243 10.49 10.88 11.17
N LEU A 244 11.51 10.95 10.35
CA LEU A 244 11.88 9.87 9.44
C LEU A 244 12.91 8.97 10.13
N SER A 245 12.56 7.70 10.24
CA SER A 245 13.45 6.69 10.79
C SER A 245 14.49 6.21 9.76
N THR A 246 15.63 5.76 10.23
CA THR A 246 16.63 5.04 9.43
C THR A 246 16.52 3.52 9.57
N THR A 247 15.71 3.03 10.51
CA THR A 247 15.61 1.61 10.84
C THR A 247 14.17 1.05 10.79
N GLU A 248 13.14 1.89 10.99
CA GLU A 248 11.75 1.40 11.11
C GLU A 248 11.24 0.72 9.82
N THR A 249 10.90 -0.54 9.92
CA THR A 249 10.31 -1.36 8.85
C THR A 249 8.94 -1.92 9.20
N TYR A 250 8.53 -1.84 10.48
CA TYR A 250 7.32 -2.49 11.05
C TYR A 250 7.32 -4.02 10.92
N SER A 251 8.52 -4.65 10.92
CA SER A 251 8.66 -6.10 10.73
C SER A 251 7.96 -6.95 11.80
N GLU A 252 7.91 -6.45 13.04
CA GLU A 252 7.27 -7.14 14.17
C GLU A 252 5.75 -6.94 14.23
N ILE A 253 5.20 -6.06 13.39
CA ILE A 253 3.76 -5.79 13.34
C ILE A 253 3.16 -6.58 12.20
N PHE A 254 2.27 -7.53 12.51
CA PHE A 254 1.47 -8.19 11.50
C PHE A 254 0.33 -7.26 11.06
N PRO A 255 0.33 -6.76 9.79
CA PRO A 255 -0.66 -5.79 9.34
C PRO A 255 -2.05 -6.42 9.27
N MET A 256 -3.06 -5.71 9.80
CA MET A 256 -4.42 -6.21 9.91
C MET A 256 -5.28 -5.78 8.72
N ARG A 257 -5.74 -6.73 7.91
CA ARG A 257 -6.77 -6.50 6.89
C ARG A 257 -8.14 -6.39 7.55
N ARG A 258 -8.96 -5.49 7.02
CA ARG A 258 -10.29 -5.19 7.58
C ARG A 258 -11.38 -5.97 6.87
N GLY A 259 -12.40 -6.40 7.63
CA GLY A 259 -13.55 -7.13 7.11
C GLY A 259 -13.42 -8.65 7.34
N ARG A 260 -14.43 -9.38 6.88
CA ARG A 260 -14.43 -10.84 6.94
C ARG A 260 -13.54 -11.41 5.84
N VAL A 261 -12.97 -12.58 6.06
CA VAL A 261 -12.06 -13.23 5.10
C VAL A 261 -12.73 -13.41 3.72
N GLU A 262 -14.03 -13.75 3.71
CA GLU A 262 -14.80 -13.95 2.46
C GLU A 262 -14.93 -12.65 1.64
N ASP A 263 -14.99 -11.51 2.34
CA ASP A 263 -15.14 -10.18 1.72
C ASP A 263 -13.79 -9.57 1.31
N MET A 264 -12.66 -10.07 1.86
CA MET A 264 -11.33 -9.56 1.55
C MET A 264 -11.00 -9.73 0.07
N SER A 265 -10.17 -8.84 -0.47
CA SER A 265 -9.61 -8.99 -1.83
C SER A 265 -8.83 -10.31 -1.95
N THR A 266 -8.87 -10.92 -3.12
CA THR A 266 -8.02 -12.06 -3.48
C THR A 266 -6.53 -11.70 -3.53
N SER A 267 -6.20 -10.40 -3.66
CA SER A 267 -4.85 -9.87 -3.61
C SER A 267 -4.55 -9.25 -2.26
N ALA A 268 -3.39 -9.55 -1.68
CA ALA A 268 -2.84 -8.96 -0.46
C ALA A 268 -1.56 -8.18 -0.75
N PHE A 269 -1.32 -7.12 0.01
CA PHE A 269 -0.10 -6.33 -0.06
C PHE A 269 0.87 -6.75 1.04
N VAL A 270 2.14 -6.95 0.68
CA VAL A 270 3.22 -7.23 1.63
C VAL A 270 4.32 -6.21 1.41
N THR A 271 4.55 -5.35 2.40
CA THR A 271 5.62 -4.35 2.36
C THR A 271 6.95 -5.03 2.67
N ILE A 272 7.89 -4.96 1.71
CA ILE A 272 9.22 -5.54 1.87
C ILE A 272 10.30 -4.49 2.06
N GLN A 273 10.02 -3.23 1.68
CA GLN A 273 10.98 -2.16 1.70
C GLN A 273 10.29 -0.82 1.90
N ARG A 274 10.95 0.10 2.61
CA ARG A 274 10.51 1.48 2.86
C ARG A 274 11.61 2.47 2.49
N GLY A 275 11.22 3.65 1.99
CA GLY A 275 12.15 4.67 1.54
C GLY A 275 12.79 4.35 0.19
N CYS A 276 13.63 5.25 -0.31
CA CYS A 276 14.29 5.07 -1.60
C CYS A 276 15.56 5.93 -1.67
N ASP A 277 16.65 5.35 -2.11
CA ASP A 277 17.94 6.01 -2.28
C ASP A 277 18.17 6.55 -3.71
N ASN A 278 17.23 6.31 -4.63
CA ASN A 278 17.26 6.93 -5.95
C ASN A 278 16.86 8.41 -5.84
N MET A 279 17.81 9.30 -6.09
CA MET A 279 17.63 10.75 -6.01
C MET A 279 17.09 11.33 -7.32
N CYS A 280 16.03 10.73 -7.90
CA CYS A 280 15.38 11.27 -9.10
C CYS A 280 14.94 12.72 -8.86
N ALA A 281 15.24 13.63 -9.81
CA ALA A 281 15.12 15.07 -9.59
C ALA A 281 13.69 15.54 -9.25
N PHE A 282 12.66 14.86 -9.75
CA PHE A 282 11.23 15.17 -9.53
C PHE A 282 10.65 14.52 -8.27
N CYS A 283 11.38 13.57 -7.63
CA CYS A 283 10.78 12.67 -6.66
C CYS A 283 10.80 13.21 -5.24
N ILE A 284 9.62 13.17 -4.58
CA ILE A 284 9.45 13.59 -3.18
C ILE A 284 9.67 12.46 -2.17
N VAL A 285 9.77 11.20 -2.63
CA VAL A 285 9.83 10.01 -1.76
C VAL A 285 10.97 10.06 -0.74
N PRO A 286 12.23 10.40 -1.08
CA PRO A 286 13.31 10.48 -0.09
C PRO A 286 13.02 11.47 1.06
N PHE A 287 12.19 12.46 0.81
CA PHE A 287 11.84 13.52 1.77
C PHE A 287 10.58 13.21 2.59
N THR A 288 9.80 12.20 2.20
CA THR A 288 8.57 11.83 2.88
C THR A 288 8.56 10.42 3.45
N ARG A 289 9.49 9.56 2.99
CA ARG A 289 9.65 8.18 3.46
C ARG A 289 11.08 7.81 3.81
N GLY A 290 12.02 8.79 3.70
CA GLY A 290 13.41 8.63 4.11
C GLY A 290 14.24 7.73 3.19
N ARG A 291 15.36 7.26 3.78
CA ARG A 291 16.33 6.38 3.15
C ARG A 291 15.74 4.97 2.97
N GLU A 292 16.32 4.22 2.05
CA GLU A 292 15.96 2.84 1.75
C GLU A 292 16.24 1.92 2.94
N ARG A 293 15.25 1.12 3.31
CA ARG A 293 15.30 0.14 4.39
C ARG A 293 14.56 -1.12 3.95
N SER A 294 15.28 -2.23 3.86
CA SER A 294 14.71 -3.55 3.60
C SER A 294 14.22 -4.17 4.92
N ARG A 295 13.08 -4.81 4.88
CA ARG A 295 12.54 -5.65 5.95
C ARG A 295 13.22 -7.01 5.91
N ASP A 296 13.41 -7.68 7.04
CA ASP A 296 13.97 -9.02 7.09
C ASP A 296 13.11 -10.04 6.32
N SER A 297 13.76 -10.99 5.65
CA SER A 297 13.09 -11.96 4.79
C SER A 297 12.21 -12.94 5.57
N ALA A 298 12.60 -13.29 6.78
CA ALA A 298 11.85 -14.22 7.61
C ALA A 298 10.45 -13.69 7.92
N SER A 299 10.35 -12.41 8.36
CA SER A 299 9.05 -11.78 8.64
C SER A 299 8.20 -11.60 7.37
N ILE A 300 8.83 -11.33 6.22
CA ILE A 300 8.11 -11.24 4.94
C ILE A 300 7.50 -12.59 4.55
N LEU A 301 8.28 -13.68 4.67
CA LEU A 301 7.82 -15.02 4.35
C LEU A 301 6.72 -15.49 5.30
N GLU A 302 6.83 -15.17 6.59
CA GLU A 302 5.80 -15.45 7.59
C GLU A 302 4.49 -14.73 7.25
N GLU A 303 4.56 -13.42 6.98
CA GLU A 303 3.39 -12.64 6.56
C GLU A 303 2.78 -13.20 5.27
N ALA A 304 3.59 -13.52 4.27
CA ALA A 304 3.11 -14.06 3.00
C ALA A 304 2.39 -15.42 3.18
N LYS A 305 2.94 -16.32 4.02
CA LYS A 305 2.30 -17.59 4.38
C LYS A 305 0.96 -17.35 5.06
N LYS A 306 0.90 -16.46 6.03
CA LYS A 306 -0.33 -16.15 6.76
C LYS A 306 -1.40 -15.55 5.85
N ARG A 307 -1.01 -14.60 4.95
CA ARG A 307 -1.91 -14.06 3.92
C ARG A 307 -2.52 -15.15 3.03
N PHE A 308 -1.71 -16.12 2.62
CA PHE A 308 -2.15 -17.21 1.76
C PHE A 308 -3.02 -18.23 2.48
N TYR A 309 -2.55 -18.78 3.61
CA TYR A 309 -3.21 -19.88 4.29
C TYR A 309 -4.38 -19.47 5.18
N GLU A 310 -4.26 -18.34 5.90
CA GLU A 310 -5.26 -17.90 6.87
C GLU A 310 -6.25 -16.88 6.28
N GLU A 311 -5.79 -15.96 5.42
CA GLU A 311 -6.62 -14.91 4.84
C GLU A 311 -7.09 -15.23 3.42
N ASN A 312 -6.81 -16.41 2.90
CA ASN A 312 -7.23 -16.90 1.58
C ASN A 312 -6.79 -15.99 0.42
N ALA A 313 -5.68 -15.25 0.56
CA ALA A 313 -5.11 -14.51 -0.55
C ALA A 313 -4.57 -15.47 -1.61
N ARG A 314 -4.80 -15.19 -2.89
CA ARG A 314 -4.31 -15.97 -4.04
C ARG A 314 -3.29 -15.20 -4.86
N GLU A 315 -3.18 -13.93 -4.57
CA GLU A 315 -2.15 -13.06 -5.15
C GLU A 315 -1.50 -12.23 -4.04
N ILE A 316 -0.18 -12.20 -4.02
CA ILE A 316 0.60 -11.28 -3.19
C ILE A 316 1.26 -10.25 -4.09
N VAL A 317 1.17 -8.98 -3.69
CA VAL A 317 1.87 -7.88 -4.34
C VAL A 317 2.95 -7.37 -3.38
N LEU A 318 4.21 -7.63 -3.70
CA LEU A 318 5.35 -7.12 -2.95
C LEU A 318 5.49 -5.62 -3.18
N LEU A 319 5.54 -4.85 -2.09
CA LEU A 319 5.56 -3.39 -2.11
C LEU A 319 6.89 -2.81 -1.63
N GLY A 320 7.37 -1.81 -2.36
CA GLY A 320 8.50 -0.96 -1.98
C GLY A 320 8.40 0.39 -2.68
N GLN A 321 9.35 1.29 -2.45
CA GLN A 321 9.55 2.50 -3.24
C GLN A 321 10.61 2.32 -4.32
N ASN A 322 11.40 1.26 -4.20
CA ASN A 322 12.33 0.71 -5.19
C ASN A 322 12.42 -0.79 -4.91
N VAL A 323 11.34 -1.53 -5.14
CA VAL A 323 11.13 -2.89 -4.66
C VAL A 323 12.24 -3.87 -5.07
N ASN A 324 12.80 -3.71 -6.27
CA ASN A 324 13.85 -4.59 -6.82
C ASN A 324 15.28 -4.24 -6.38
N SER A 325 15.45 -3.21 -5.52
CA SER A 325 16.71 -2.99 -4.81
C SER A 325 16.77 -3.68 -3.44
N TYR A 326 15.74 -4.45 -3.08
CA TYR A 326 15.67 -5.17 -1.82
C TYR A 326 16.94 -5.97 -1.54
N SER A 327 17.44 -5.87 -0.31
CA SER A 327 18.61 -6.61 0.19
C SER A 327 18.45 -6.82 1.69
N ASP A 328 18.38 -8.08 2.12
CA ASP A 328 18.28 -8.44 3.53
C ASP A 328 19.67 -8.49 4.17
N LYS A 329 19.89 -7.63 5.15
CA LYS A 329 21.15 -7.54 5.87
C LYS A 329 21.26 -8.49 7.08
N SER A 330 20.15 -9.10 7.51
CA SER A 330 20.15 -10.00 8.66
C SER A 330 20.96 -11.27 8.39
N HIS A 331 21.04 -11.72 7.13
CA HIS A 331 21.83 -12.87 6.74
C HIS A 331 23.35 -12.61 6.83
N ALA A 332 23.82 -11.37 6.66
CA ALA A 332 25.24 -11.03 6.82
C ALA A 332 25.69 -11.13 8.29
N ALA A 333 24.86 -10.68 9.22
CA ALA A 333 25.19 -10.73 10.64
C ALA A 333 25.33 -12.17 11.15
N ALA A 334 24.46 -13.09 10.68
CA ALA A 334 24.55 -14.51 11.02
C ALA A 334 25.82 -15.18 10.48
N ALA A 335 26.27 -14.82 9.26
CA ALA A 335 27.50 -15.35 8.67
C ALA A 335 28.77 -14.85 9.37
N GLU A 336 28.77 -13.61 9.91
CA GLU A 336 29.88 -13.07 10.69
C GLU A 336 29.99 -13.73 12.08
N GLU A 337 28.89 -14.14 12.69
CA GLU A 337 28.90 -14.88 13.95
C GLU A 337 29.42 -16.32 13.79
N GLU A 338 29.15 -16.97 12.64
CA GLU A 338 29.66 -18.30 12.34
C GLU A 338 31.14 -18.29 11.85
N SER A 339 31.61 -17.17 11.28
CA SER A 339 32.95 -17.06 10.65
C SER A 339 34.07 -16.54 11.56
N SER A 340 33.83 -16.33 12.85
CA SER A 340 34.85 -15.87 13.81
C SER A 340 36.01 -16.84 14.02
N SER A 341 36.14 -17.92 13.23
CA SER A 341 37.21 -18.92 13.32
C SER A 341 38.12 -19.05 12.10
N SER A 342 37.99 -18.23 11.03
CA SER A 342 38.95 -18.26 9.93
C SER A 342 39.08 -16.92 9.22
N SER A 343 40.21 -16.26 9.45
CA SER A 343 40.64 -15.05 8.75
C SER A 343 41.07 -15.36 7.32
N SER A 344 40.27 -14.94 6.32
CA SER A 344 40.79 -14.58 5.01
C SER A 344 39.88 -13.49 4.40
N ASN A 345 40.30 -12.24 4.58
CA ASN A 345 39.70 -11.08 3.92
C ASN A 345 39.94 -11.15 2.41
N THR A 346 39.08 -11.78 1.67
CA THR A 346 38.98 -11.56 0.23
C THR A 346 37.73 -10.72 -0.01
N ALA A 347 37.87 -9.40 0.05
CA ALA A 347 36.84 -8.47 -0.43
C ALA A 347 36.66 -8.72 -1.92
N THR A 348 35.66 -9.51 -2.28
CA THR A 348 35.24 -9.72 -3.67
C THR A 348 34.67 -8.40 -4.16
N THR A 349 35.42 -7.66 -4.95
CA THR A 349 34.96 -6.44 -5.61
C THR A 349 33.95 -6.84 -6.67
N THR A 350 32.67 -6.87 -6.31
CA THR A 350 31.57 -7.14 -7.24
C THR A 350 31.54 -6.05 -8.31
N THR A 351 31.61 -6.44 -9.57
CA THR A 351 31.54 -5.49 -10.69
C THR A 351 30.16 -4.85 -10.77
N SER A 352 30.10 -3.58 -11.18
CA SER A 352 28.81 -2.84 -11.28
C SER A 352 27.78 -3.49 -12.21
N SER A 353 28.22 -4.38 -13.10
CA SER A 353 27.37 -5.14 -14.03
C SER A 353 26.57 -6.27 -13.39
N GLU A 354 26.96 -6.75 -12.20
CA GLU A 354 26.23 -7.80 -11.47
C GLU A 354 25.10 -7.24 -10.63
N VAL A 355 25.13 -5.94 -10.34
CA VAL A 355 24.15 -5.26 -9.48
C VAL A 355 23.07 -4.54 -10.28
N TYR A 356 23.42 -3.99 -11.42
CA TYR A 356 22.55 -3.16 -12.25
C TYR A 356 22.42 -3.73 -13.66
N ALA A 357 21.32 -3.38 -14.33
CA ALA A 357 21.16 -3.64 -15.75
C ALA A 357 22.28 -2.92 -16.54
N GLU A 358 22.69 -3.52 -17.65
CA GLU A 358 23.76 -3.00 -18.51
C GLU A 358 23.44 -1.60 -19.03
N GLY A 359 24.41 -0.67 -18.94
CA GLY A 359 24.24 0.74 -19.34
C GLY A 359 23.56 1.62 -18.31
N PHE A 360 23.20 1.09 -17.13
CA PHE A 360 22.62 1.86 -16.03
C PHE A 360 23.67 2.24 -15.00
N LYS A 361 23.52 3.44 -14.43
CA LYS A 361 24.42 3.99 -13.40
C LYS A 361 23.61 4.42 -12.19
N SER A 362 24.17 4.34 -11.01
CA SER A 362 23.64 4.95 -9.80
C SER A 362 24.62 5.95 -9.23
N VAL A 363 24.12 7.09 -8.77
CA VAL A 363 24.91 8.09 -8.05
C VAL A 363 25.29 7.57 -6.66
N TYR A 364 24.49 6.66 -6.13
CA TYR A 364 24.68 6.05 -4.82
C TYR A 364 24.68 4.53 -4.98
N VAL A 365 25.81 3.91 -4.70
CA VAL A 365 25.93 2.44 -4.65
C VAL A 365 25.78 2.03 -3.18
N PRO A 366 24.63 1.50 -2.77
CA PRO A 366 24.50 0.97 -1.42
C PRO A 366 25.44 -0.23 -1.28
N SER A 367 26.00 -0.41 -0.08
CA SER A 367 26.60 -1.69 0.29
C SER A 367 25.48 -2.72 0.31
N ARG A 368 25.34 -3.49 -0.78
CA ARG A 368 24.37 -4.59 -0.87
C ARG A 368 25.07 -5.87 -0.44
N ASN A 369 24.45 -6.56 0.49
CA ASN A 369 24.78 -7.95 0.72
C ASN A 369 24.07 -8.77 -0.37
N HIS A 370 24.85 -9.41 -1.26
CA HIS A 370 24.33 -10.18 -2.38
C HIS A 370 23.76 -11.54 -1.97
N GLU A 371 23.90 -11.93 -0.70
CA GLU A 371 23.49 -13.25 -0.23
C GLU A 371 21.97 -13.43 -0.22
N TYR A 372 21.18 -12.36 0.02
CA TYR A 372 19.74 -12.41 -0.02
C TYR A 372 19.14 -11.16 -0.68
N ASP A 373 19.08 -11.20 -2.00
CA ASP A 373 18.56 -10.12 -2.86
C ASP A 373 17.07 -10.29 -3.20
N PHE A 374 16.56 -9.38 -4.04
CA PHE A 374 15.17 -9.42 -4.48
C PHE A 374 14.84 -10.67 -5.31
N ALA A 375 15.77 -11.18 -6.12
CA ALA A 375 15.53 -12.38 -6.92
C ALA A 375 15.32 -13.60 -6.04
N LYS A 376 16.13 -13.76 -4.99
CA LYS A 376 15.97 -14.83 -4.00
C LYS A 376 14.69 -14.69 -3.21
N LEU A 377 14.37 -13.49 -2.72
CA LEU A 377 13.10 -13.25 -2.01
C LEU A 377 11.89 -13.59 -2.88
N LEU A 378 11.87 -13.14 -4.14
CA LEU A 378 10.78 -13.43 -5.08
C LEU A 378 10.60 -14.95 -5.25
N LYS A 379 11.69 -15.67 -5.44
CA LYS A 379 11.68 -17.14 -5.58
C LYS A 379 11.12 -17.81 -4.31
N ASP A 380 11.56 -17.39 -3.13
CA ASP A 380 11.15 -17.96 -1.86
C ASP A 380 9.66 -17.67 -1.54
N VAL A 381 9.17 -16.47 -1.87
CA VAL A 381 7.73 -16.16 -1.76
C VAL A 381 6.91 -16.99 -2.74
N CYS A 382 7.36 -17.15 -3.97
CA CYS A 382 6.70 -18.01 -4.97
C CYS A 382 6.67 -19.49 -4.55
N ALA A 383 7.68 -19.95 -3.83
CA ALA A 383 7.78 -21.33 -3.32
C ALA A 383 6.79 -21.66 -2.19
N ILE A 384 6.12 -20.67 -1.59
CA ILE A 384 5.08 -20.88 -0.55
C ILE A 384 3.97 -21.79 -1.10
N SER A 385 3.53 -21.53 -2.34
CA SER A 385 2.55 -22.38 -3.01
C SER A 385 2.55 -22.12 -4.52
N PRO A 386 2.43 -23.15 -5.37
CA PRO A 386 2.23 -22.95 -6.80
C PRO A 386 0.90 -22.29 -7.16
N GLU A 387 -0.06 -22.26 -6.22
CA GLU A 387 -1.36 -21.57 -6.37
C GLU A 387 -1.29 -20.09 -5.96
N LEU A 388 -0.16 -19.61 -5.47
CA LEU A 388 0.07 -18.23 -5.11
C LEU A 388 0.69 -17.47 -6.28
N ARG A 389 -0.03 -16.53 -6.89
CA ARG A 389 0.56 -15.59 -7.85
C ARG A 389 1.29 -14.47 -7.11
N VAL A 390 2.53 -14.19 -7.50
CA VAL A 390 3.34 -13.13 -6.90
C VAL A 390 3.59 -12.02 -7.91
N ARG A 391 3.25 -10.79 -7.53
CA ARG A 391 3.54 -9.56 -8.26
C ARG A 391 4.40 -8.63 -7.41
N PHE A 392 5.02 -7.67 -8.05
CA PHE A 392 5.70 -6.58 -7.35
C PHE A 392 5.44 -5.25 -8.05
N THR A 393 5.60 -4.15 -7.32
CA THR A 393 5.32 -2.80 -7.84
C THR A 393 6.40 -1.81 -7.43
N SER A 394 6.50 -0.70 -8.19
CA SER A 394 7.47 0.37 -7.97
C SER A 394 8.94 -0.06 -8.09
N PRO A 395 9.32 -0.92 -9.04
CA PRO A 395 10.73 -1.19 -9.31
C PRO A 395 11.38 0.00 -10.03
N HIS A 396 12.72 0.05 -10.02
CA HIS A 396 13.48 0.96 -10.86
C HIS A 396 14.16 0.19 -12.00
N PRO A 397 14.16 0.68 -13.26
CA PRO A 397 14.73 -0.04 -14.39
C PRO A 397 16.20 -0.45 -14.20
N LYS A 398 17.01 0.35 -13.47
CA LYS A 398 18.42 0.02 -13.21
C LYS A 398 18.60 -1.29 -12.41
N ASP A 399 17.63 -1.66 -11.58
CA ASP A 399 17.70 -2.79 -10.66
C ASP A 399 17.03 -4.06 -11.24
N PHE A 400 17.20 -4.28 -12.57
CA PHE A 400 16.84 -5.52 -13.27
C PHE A 400 18.07 -6.23 -13.83
N PRO A 401 18.95 -6.77 -12.99
CA PRO A 401 20.06 -7.60 -13.46
C PRO A 401 19.54 -8.91 -14.08
N ASP A 402 20.38 -9.59 -14.83
CA ASP A 402 20.03 -10.78 -15.60
C ASP A 402 19.50 -11.92 -14.73
N ASN A 403 20.05 -12.12 -13.53
CA ASN A 403 19.59 -13.12 -12.58
C ASN A 403 18.14 -12.89 -12.14
N LEU A 404 17.70 -11.63 -12.00
CA LEU A 404 16.30 -11.33 -11.68
C LEU A 404 15.37 -11.64 -12.85
N LEU A 405 15.76 -11.25 -14.09
CA LEU A 405 14.96 -11.57 -15.28
C LEU A 405 14.84 -13.09 -15.48
N GLN A 406 15.95 -13.82 -15.26
CA GLN A 406 15.96 -15.29 -15.34
C GLN A 406 15.09 -15.91 -14.25
N THR A 407 15.18 -15.42 -13.00
CA THR A 407 14.33 -15.88 -11.89
C THR A 407 12.85 -15.71 -12.21
N ILE A 408 12.46 -14.56 -12.79
CA ILE A 408 11.07 -14.32 -13.20
C ILE A 408 10.66 -15.28 -14.32
N SER A 409 11.55 -15.55 -15.28
CA SER A 409 11.30 -16.49 -16.38
C SER A 409 11.07 -17.91 -15.85
N ASP A 410 11.95 -18.37 -14.97
CA ASP A 410 11.98 -19.75 -14.46
C ASP A 410 10.91 -20.04 -13.41
N THR A 411 10.26 -19.02 -12.86
CA THR A 411 9.26 -19.15 -11.80
C THR A 411 7.86 -18.92 -12.37
N PRO A 412 7.07 -19.98 -12.65
CA PRO A 412 5.79 -19.86 -13.35
C PRO A 412 4.78 -18.92 -12.69
N ASN A 413 4.66 -18.96 -11.37
CA ASN A 413 3.73 -18.13 -10.59
C ASN A 413 4.27 -16.74 -10.21
N ALA A 414 5.50 -16.39 -10.60
CA ALA A 414 5.96 -15.00 -10.65
C ALA A 414 5.34 -14.31 -11.86
N SER A 415 4.59 -13.21 -11.65
CA SER A 415 3.90 -12.50 -12.71
C SER A 415 4.88 -11.97 -13.77
N LYS A 416 4.52 -12.15 -15.04
CA LYS A 416 5.30 -11.66 -16.19
C LYS A 416 4.96 -10.21 -16.56
N LEU A 417 4.09 -9.52 -15.81
CA LEU A 417 3.87 -8.09 -15.97
C LEU A 417 4.96 -7.31 -15.22
N LEU A 418 5.91 -6.74 -15.95
CA LEU A 418 6.99 -5.94 -15.40
C LEU A 418 6.64 -4.45 -15.48
N HIS A 419 6.64 -3.78 -14.33
CA HIS A 419 6.53 -2.32 -14.30
C HIS A 419 7.92 -1.72 -14.46
N MET A 420 8.17 -1.03 -15.58
CA MET A 420 9.45 -0.40 -15.91
C MET A 420 9.25 1.09 -16.19
N PRO A 421 9.28 1.97 -15.14
CA PRO A 421 8.97 3.40 -15.30
C PRO A 421 10.06 4.12 -16.10
N ALA A 422 9.79 4.39 -17.38
CA ALA A 422 10.69 5.11 -18.27
C ALA A 422 10.81 6.61 -17.89
N GLN A 423 9.70 7.22 -17.50
CA GLN A 423 9.49 8.64 -17.20
C GLN A 423 9.56 9.54 -18.43
N SER A 424 10.55 9.38 -19.31
CA SER A 424 10.73 10.06 -20.60
C SER A 424 11.35 9.10 -21.63
N GLY A 425 11.15 9.39 -22.89
CA GLY A 425 11.79 8.69 -24.01
C GLY A 425 13.06 9.37 -24.52
N SER A 426 13.49 10.49 -23.95
CA SER A 426 14.66 11.26 -24.37
C SER A 426 15.80 11.17 -23.36
N THR A 427 17.01 10.89 -23.84
CA THR A 427 18.22 10.78 -23.00
C THR A 427 18.50 12.09 -22.26
N SER A 428 18.41 13.26 -22.92
CA SER A 428 18.66 14.56 -22.27
C SER A 428 17.62 14.87 -21.17
N ALA A 429 16.34 14.53 -21.37
CA ALA A 429 15.33 14.66 -20.34
C ALA A 429 15.59 13.69 -19.16
N LEU A 430 16.00 12.45 -19.43
CA LEU A 430 16.36 11.46 -18.40
C LEU A 430 17.58 11.90 -17.57
N GLU A 431 18.56 12.55 -18.18
CA GLU A 431 19.71 13.15 -17.48
C GLU A 431 19.26 14.27 -16.54
N ARG A 432 18.41 15.21 -17.00
CA ARG A 432 17.85 16.26 -16.15
C ARG A 432 16.98 15.70 -15.02
N MET A 433 16.29 14.59 -15.27
CA MET A 433 15.53 13.85 -14.26
C MET A 433 16.41 13.05 -13.29
N ASN A 434 17.73 13.00 -13.51
CA ASN A 434 18.69 12.20 -12.73
C ASN A 434 18.34 10.70 -12.69
N ARG A 435 18.06 10.11 -13.89
CA ARG A 435 17.61 8.71 -13.97
C ARG A 435 18.77 7.71 -14.11
N GLY A 436 19.98 8.17 -14.48
CA GLY A 436 21.19 7.36 -14.56
C GLY A 436 21.22 6.37 -15.72
N TYR A 437 20.41 6.58 -16.77
CA TYR A 437 20.41 5.77 -17.99
C TYR A 437 19.95 6.58 -19.21
N SER A 438 20.39 6.14 -20.38
CA SER A 438 19.96 6.68 -21.66
C SER A 438 18.72 5.95 -22.19
N ARG A 439 18.11 6.52 -23.23
CA ARG A 439 17.03 5.87 -23.99
C ARG A 439 17.48 4.51 -24.51
N GLU A 440 18.70 4.42 -25.06
CA GLU A 440 19.27 3.22 -25.66
C GLU A 440 19.45 2.12 -24.61
N ALA A 441 19.99 2.44 -23.43
CA ALA A 441 20.10 1.51 -22.32
C ALA A 441 18.73 0.97 -21.88
N TYR A 442 17.72 1.86 -21.80
CA TYR A 442 16.37 1.44 -21.48
C TYR A 442 15.79 0.50 -22.55
N MET A 443 15.98 0.81 -23.84
CA MET A 443 15.52 -0.04 -24.93
C MET A 443 16.20 -1.41 -24.93
N ASN A 444 17.52 -1.45 -24.71
CA ASN A 444 18.28 -2.69 -24.59
C ASN A 444 17.73 -3.57 -23.45
N LEU A 445 17.41 -2.98 -22.29
CA LEU A 445 16.79 -3.71 -21.18
C LEU A 445 15.41 -4.29 -21.57
N ILE A 446 14.56 -3.53 -22.27
CA ILE A 446 13.26 -4.01 -22.75
C ILE A 446 13.44 -5.19 -23.72
N ASP A 447 14.37 -5.07 -24.70
CA ASP A 447 14.61 -6.12 -25.68
C ASP A 447 15.23 -7.37 -25.03
N LYS A 448 16.13 -7.19 -24.04
CA LYS A 448 16.69 -8.28 -23.23
C LYS A 448 15.62 -8.99 -22.41
N ALA A 449 14.72 -8.24 -21.74
CA ALA A 449 13.62 -8.82 -20.99
C ALA A 449 12.68 -9.64 -21.90
N LYS A 450 12.40 -9.16 -23.13
CA LYS A 450 11.62 -9.92 -24.14
C LYS A 450 12.30 -11.19 -24.59
N ALA A 451 13.64 -11.18 -24.67
CA ALA A 451 14.42 -12.37 -25.07
C ALA A 451 14.42 -13.45 -23.98
N ILE A 452 14.52 -13.04 -22.71
CA ILE A 452 14.55 -13.97 -21.56
C ILE A 452 13.16 -14.44 -21.17
N ILE A 453 12.12 -13.57 -21.24
CA ILE A 453 10.74 -13.86 -20.82
C ILE A 453 9.83 -13.68 -22.04
N PRO A 454 9.54 -14.75 -22.81
CA PRO A 454 8.83 -14.65 -24.09
C PRO A 454 7.42 -14.06 -24.03
N ASP A 455 6.72 -14.25 -22.91
CA ASP A 455 5.36 -13.76 -22.68
C ASP A 455 5.30 -12.51 -21.78
N VAL A 456 6.43 -11.77 -21.66
CA VAL A 456 6.52 -10.58 -20.84
C VAL A 456 5.57 -9.47 -21.29
N ALA A 457 4.90 -8.88 -20.32
CA ALA A 457 4.10 -7.68 -20.48
C ALA A 457 4.76 -6.50 -19.76
N PHE A 458 4.65 -5.29 -20.29
CA PHE A 458 5.25 -4.10 -19.70
C PHE A 458 4.21 -3.08 -19.30
N SER A 459 4.45 -2.45 -18.15
CA SER A 459 3.79 -1.21 -17.75
C SER A 459 4.82 -0.13 -17.42
N SER A 460 4.45 1.14 -17.52
CA SER A 460 5.39 2.25 -17.33
C SER A 460 4.71 3.51 -16.81
N ASP A 461 5.51 4.41 -16.25
CA ASP A 461 5.11 5.79 -15.91
C ASP A 461 5.74 6.76 -16.91
N PHE A 462 5.01 7.85 -17.24
CA PHE A 462 5.48 8.93 -18.09
C PHE A 462 5.13 10.28 -17.49
N ILE A 463 6.09 11.22 -17.54
CA ILE A 463 5.94 12.60 -17.10
C ILE A 463 6.06 13.49 -18.33
N SER A 464 5.01 14.27 -18.64
CA SER A 464 4.99 15.26 -19.72
C SER A 464 5.24 16.66 -19.19
N GLY A 465 6.09 17.42 -19.86
CA GLY A 465 6.37 18.82 -19.50
C GLY A 465 7.27 18.95 -18.28
N PHE A 466 8.27 18.07 -18.11
CA PHE A 466 9.31 18.26 -17.11
C PHE A 466 10.16 19.50 -17.45
N CYS A 467 10.78 20.13 -16.45
CA CYS A 467 11.60 21.33 -16.58
C CYS A 467 12.49 21.28 -17.83
N GLY A 468 12.37 22.27 -18.72
CA GLY A 468 13.15 22.40 -19.94
C GLY A 468 12.84 21.36 -21.02
N GLU A 469 11.73 20.61 -20.93
CA GLU A 469 11.38 19.62 -21.96
C GLU A 469 11.08 20.30 -23.30
N THR A 470 11.83 19.92 -24.35
CA THR A 470 11.63 20.43 -25.71
C THR A 470 10.59 19.62 -26.48
N GLU A 471 10.23 20.08 -27.69
CA GLU A 471 9.29 19.36 -28.55
C GLU A 471 9.91 18.09 -29.14
N GLU A 472 11.21 18.09 -29.38
CA GLU A 472 11.99 16.93 -29.83
C GLU A 472 12.02 15.85 -28.77
N GLU A 473 12.27 16.22 -27.51
CA GLU A 473 12.27 15.29 -26.37
C GLU A 473 10.88 14.68 -26.13
N HIS A 474 9.82 15.47 -26.34
CA HIS A 474 8.46 14.96 -26.30
C HIS A 474 8.22 13.93 -27.43
N LYS A 475 8.65 14.22 -28.66
CA LYS A 475 8.56 13.27 -29.80
C LYS A 475 9.32 11.98 -29.53
N ASP A 476 10.45 12.05 -28.85
CA ASP A 476 11.19 10.85 -28.41
C ASP A 476 10.34 9.98 -27.47
N THR A 477 9.60 10.61 -26.55
CA THR A 477 8.69 9.90 -25.65
C THR A 477 7.53 9.25 -26.43
N ILE A 478 6.94 9.93 -27.39
CA ILE A 478 5.92 9.39 -28.30
C ILE A 478 6.47 8.18 -29.09
N SER A 479 7.70 8.28 -29.61
CA SER A 479 8.32 7.18 -30.36
C SER A 479 8.64 5.96 -29.48
N LEU A 480 9.01 6.17 -28.22
CA LEU A 480 9.23 5.09 -27.26
C LEU A 480 7.93 4.32 -26.96
N LEU A 481 6.81 5.01 -26.76
CA LEU A 481 5.49 4.41 -26.55
C LEU A 481 5.09 3.49 -27.71
N LYS A 482 5.28 3.98 -28.95
CA LYS A 482 4.99 3.20 -30.18
C LYS A 482 5.89 1.98 -30.31
N ARG A 483 7.17 2.07 -29.93
CA ARG A 483 8.16 0.99 -30.05
C ARG A 483 7.94 -0.12 -29.02
N VAL A 484 7.69 0.23 -27.74
CA VAL A 484 7.59 -0.76 -26.66
C VAL A 484 6.22 -1.42 -26.61
N GLN A 485 5.13 -0.66 -26.88
CA GLN A 485 3.72 -1.09 -26.82
C GLN A 485 3.35 -1.64 -25.44
N TYR A 486 3.30 -0.74 -24.45
CA TYR A 486 2.98 -1.09 -23.07
C TYR A 486 1.55 -1.62 -22.90
N GLU A 487 1.37 -2.58 -21.98
CA GLU A 487 0.03 -3.05 -21.57
C GLU A 487 -0.71 -2.00 -20.74
N GLN A 488 0.04 -1.23 -19.94
CA GLN A 488 -0.47 -0.16 -19.10
C GLN A 488 0.52 1.00 -19.09
N ALA A 489 0.03 2.23 -19.14
CA ALA A 489 0.83 3.43 -18.94
C ALA A 489 0.12 4.37 -17.96
N PHE A 490 0.88 4.86 -16.98
CA PHE A 490 0.44 5.89 -16.05
C PHE A 490 1.12 7.20 -16.45
N THR A 491 0.31 8.18 -16.83
CA THR A 491 0.77 9.41 -17.47
C THR A 491 0.42 10.61 -16.62
N PHE A 492 1.36 11.53 -16.46
CA PHE A 492 1.25 12.67 -15.58
C PHE A 492 1.77 13.93 -16.25
N ALA A 493 1.04 15.06 -16.15
CA ALA A 493 1.65 16.36 -16.33
C ALA A 493 2.61 16.64 -15.17
N TYR A 494 3.78 17.17 -15.45
CA TYR A 494 4.74 17.53 -14.41
C TYR A 494 4.13 18.57 -13.46
N SER A 495 4.37 18.39 -12.19
CA SER A 495 4.01 19.34 -11.15
C SER A 495 5.16 19.46 -10.17
N LEU A 496 5.68 20.66 -10.04
CA LEU A 496 6.81 20.97 -9.18
C LEU A 496 6.48 20.64 -7.73
N ARG A 497 7.42 19.99 -7.03
CA ARG A 497 7.30 19.65 -5.60
C ARG A 497 8.42 20.32 -4.83
N GLU A 498 8.06 21.09 -3.82
CA GLU A 498 9.02 21.64 -2.87
C GLU A 498 9.94 20.55 -2.30
N LYS A 499 11.16 20.91 -1.94
CA LYS A 499 12.23 20.05 -1.41
C LYS A 499 12.89 19.10 -2.43
N THR A 500 12.31 18.87 -3.61
CA THR A 500 12.91 18.03 -4.65
C THR A 500 14.16 18.69 -5.25
N ALA A 501 15.03 17.90 -5.90
CA ALA A 501 16.19 18.44 -6.59
C ALA A 501 15.77 19.37 -7.75
N ALA A 502 14.70 19.03 -8.46
CA ALA A 502 14.16 19.87 -9.53
C ALA A 502 13.74 21.25 -9.00
N SER A 503 13.01 21.31 -7.87
CA SER A 503 12.58 22.60 -7.30
C SER A 503 13.71 23.51 -6.83
N LYS A 504 14.89 22.92 -6.56
CA LYS A 504 16.06 23.67 -6.08
C LYS A 504 17.01 24.09 -7.19
N LYS A 505 17.07 23.34 -8.30
CA LYS A 505 18.11 23.45 -9.33
C LYS A 505 17.58 23.77 -10.72
N LEU A 506 16.28 23.56 -10.98
CA LEU A 506 15.67 23.70 -12.28
C LEU A 506 14.53 24.72 -12.22
N THR A 507 14.22 25.32 -13.35
CA THR A 507 13.05 26.19 -13.52
C THR A 507 11.93 25.40 -14.18
N ASP A 508 10.71 25.49 -13.65
CA ASP A 508 9.51 24.94 -14.27
C ASP A 508 9.01 25.90 -15.36
N ASP A 509 9.66 25.85 -16.52
CA ASP A 509 9.55 26.79 -17.63
C ASP A 509 8.61 26.31 -18.76
N VAL A 510 8.09 25.08 -18.68
CA VAL A 510 7.12 24.57 -19.66
C VAL A 510 5.73 25.09 -19.31
N PRO A 511 5.06 25.86 -20.20
CA PRO A 511 3.71 26.36 -19.95
C PRO A 511 2.70 25.25 -19.68
N GLU A 512 1.71 25.52 -18.81
CA GLU A 512 0.73 24.50 -18.40
C GLU A 512 -0.09 23.98 -19.59
N GLU A 513 -0.43 24.83 -20.56
CA GLU A 513 -1.14 24.44 -21.78
C GLU A 513 -0.31 23.45 -22.61
N VAL A 514 1.02 23.64 -22.68
CA VAL A 514 1.93 22.73 -23.36
C VAL A 514 2.03 21.40 -22.63
N LYS A 515 2.12 21.42 -21.28
CA LYS A 515 2.09 20.19 -20.47
C LYS A 515 0.81 19.39 -20.71
N GLN A 516 -0.34 20.05 -20.74
CA GLN A 516 -1.64 19.37 -20.95
C GLN A 516 -1.77 18.84 -22.38
N ARG A 517 -1.31 19.57 -23.40
CA ARG A 517 -1.29 19.11 -24.80
C ARG A 517 -0.41 17.86 -24.93
N ARG A 518 0.84 17.90 -24.43
CA ARG A 518 1.76 16.77 -24.47
C ARG A 518 1.22 15.58 -23.72
N LEU A 519 0.60 15.80 -22.56
CA LEU A 519 -0.06 14.72 -21.80
C LEU A 519 -1.19 14.06 -22.62
N ALA A 520 -2.00 14.86 -23.32
CA ALA A 520 -3.06 14.33 -24.17
C ALA A 520 -2.51 13.48 -25.31
N GLU A 521 -1.43 13.91 -25.98
CA GLU A 521 -0.74 13.17 -27.04
C GLU A 521 -0.14 11.84 -26.53
N VAL A 522 0.48 11.86 -25.34
CA VAL A 522 1.01 10.63 -24.69
C VAL A 522 -0.12 9.64 -24.40
N ILE A 523 -1.26 10.12 -23.88
CA ILE A 523 -2.43 9.30 -23.58
C ILE A 523 -3.00 8.68 -24.86
N GLU A 524 -3.15 9.46 -25.93
CA GLU A 524 -3.69 9.00 -27.21
C GLU A 524 -2.76 7.97 -27.85
N THR A 525 -1.47 8.30 -27.98
CA THR A 525 -0.46 7.37 -28.52
C THR A 525 -0.43 6.04 -27.74
N PHE A 526 -0.46 6.10 -26.40
CA PHE A 526 -0.53 4.89 -25.60
C PHE A 526 -1.79 4.07 -25.91
N ARG A 527 -2.97 4.73 -25.98
CA ARG A 527 -4.24 4.04 -26.23
C ARG A 527 -4.27 3.36 -27.60
N GLU A 528 -3.75 4.02 -28.63
CA GLU A 528 -3.63 3.46 -29.97
C GLU A 528 -2.70 2.23 -29.96
N ALA A 529 -1.49 2.36 -29.42
CA ALA A 529 -0.52 1.27 -29.35
C ALA A 529 -1.04 0.08 -28.52
N ALA A 530 -1.67 0.36 -27.37
CA ALA A 530 -2.25 -0.68 -26.51
C ALA A 530 -3.48 -1.36 -27.15
N LYS A 531 -4.29 -0.62 -27.92
CA LYS A 531 -5.42 -1.18 -28.68
C LYS A 531 -4.93 -2.12 -29.78
N GLU A 532 -3.89 -1.73 -30.50
CA GLU A 532 -3.30 -2.57 -31.55
C GLU A 532 -2.70 -3.85 -30.94
N LYS A 533 -1.90 -3.71 -29.88
CA LYS A 533 -1.33 -4.86 -29.17
C LYS A 533 -2.42 -5.79 -28.62
N ALA A 534 -3.53 -5.23 -28.10
CA ALA A 534 -4.62 -6.03 -27.55
C ALA A 534 -5.28 -6.97 -28.57
N LYS A 535 -5.26 -6.64 -29.87
CA LYS A 535 -5.78 -7.54 -30.92
C LYS A 535 -5.08 -8.90 -30.90
N GLY A 536 -3.80 -8.94 -30.54
CA GLY A 536 -3.03 -10.16 -30.40
C GLY A 536 -3.41 -11.04 -29.20
N GLU A 537 -4.33 -10.60 -28.36
CA GLU A 537 -4.88 -11.40 -27.27
C GLU A 537 -6.09 -12.25 -27.68
N ILE A 538 -6.73 -11.90 -28.80
CA ILE A 538 -7.90 -12.63 -29.30
C ILE A 538 -7.48 -14.05 -29.73
N GLY A 539 -8.23 -15.04 -29.25
CA GLY A 539 -7.97 -16.45 -29.47
C GLY A 539 -7.09 -17.11 -28.41
N LYS A 540 -6.32 -16.34 -27.64
CA LYS A 540 -5.52 -16.88 -26.53
C LYS A 540 -6.42 -17.29 -25.36
N THR A 541 -6.02 -18.35 -24.67
CA THR A 541 -6.62 -18.80 -23.43
C THR A 541 -5.73 -18.40 -22.26
N HIS A 542 -6.24 -17.58 -21.34
CA HIS A 542 -5.51 -17.06 -20.19
C HIS A 542 -5.87 -17.78 -18.90
N LEU A 543 -4.89 -17.88 -17.99
CA LEU A 543 -5.11 -18.20 -16.60
C LEU A 543 -5.64 -16.95 -15.88
N VAL A 544 -6.89 -16.98 -15.45
CA VAL A 544 -7.58 -15.85 -14.82
C VAL A 544 -7.84 -16.15 -13.34
N LEU A 545 -7.32 -15.32 -12.44
CA LEU A 545 -7.70 -15.32 -11.04
C LEU A 545 -9.05 -14.60 -10.88
N VAL A 546 -10.07 -15.31 -10.44
CA VAL A 546 -11.43 -14.77 -10.27
C VAL A 546 -11.48 -13.85 -9.05
N GLU A 547 -11.84 -12.58 -9.27
CA GLU A 547 -11.93 -11.54 -8.22
C GLU A 547 -13.37 -11.38 -7.68
N GLY A 548 -14.37 -11.89 -8.40
CA GLY A 548 -15.78 -11.84 -8.03
C GLY A 548 -16.71 -11.63 -9.22
N THR A 549 -17.95 -11.20 -8.96
CA THR A 549 -18.93 -10.87 -9.98
C THR A 549 -18.66 -9.51 -10.64
N SER A 550 -19.13 -9.31 -11.84
CA SER A 550 -19.03 -8.04 -12.55
C SER A 550 -20.02 -7.02 -11.96
N LYS A 551 -19.57 -5.79 -11.72
CA LYS A 551 -20.43 -4.69 -11.22
C LYS A 551 -21.58 -4.28 -12.16
N ARG A 552 -21.55 -4.72 -13.43
CA ARG A 552 -22.52 -4.34 -14.46
C ARG A 552 -23.49 -5.47 -14.79
N ASP A 553 -23.15 -6.71 -14.46
CA ASP A 553 -23.92 -7.88 -14.85
C ASP A 553 -23.54 -9.04 -13.93
N ASP A 554 -24.46 -9.40 -13.04
CA ASP A 554 -24.23 -10.41 -12.01
C ASP A 554 -24.06 -11.83 -12.58
N ALA A 555 -24.49 -12.09 -13.83
CA ALA A 555 -24.24 -13.35 -14.52
C ALA A 555 -22.78 -13.49 -14.99
N LYS A 556 -21.99 -12.41 -14.94
CA LYS A 556 -20.60 -12.43 -15.38
C LYS A 556 -19.65 -12.38 -14.19
N ALA A 557 -18.61 -13.19 -14.27
CA ALA A 557 -17.45 -13.08 -13.42
C ALA A 557 -16.45 -12.06 -13.97
N THR A 558 -15.66 -11.51 -13.07
CA THR A 558 -14.49 -10.70 -13.39
C THR A 558 -13.27 -11.23 -12.67
N GLY A 559 -12.14 -11.19 -13.33
CA GLY A 559 -10.86 -11.59 -12.76
C GLY A 559 -9.70 -10.85 -13.42
N ARG A 560 -8.49 -11.32 -13.14
CA ARG A 560 -7.26 -10.71 -13.64
C ARG A 560 -6.35 -11.77 -14.25
N ALA A 561 -5.95 -11.52 -15.50
CA ALA A 561 -4.92 -12.29 -16.19
C ALA A 561 -3.51 -11.91 -15.68
N ASP A 562 -2.50 -12.68 -16.05
CA ASP A 562 -1.12 -12.44 -15.64
C ASP A 562 -0.57 -11.10 -16.15
N ASN A 563 -0.90 -10.70 -17.36
CA ASN A 563 -0.55 -9.39 -17.95
C ASN A 563 -1.26 -8.19 -17.30
N GLY A 564 -1.97 -8.40 -16.20
CA GLY A 564 -2.64 -7.37 -15.42
C GLY A 564 -3.96 -6.87 -16.00
N LYS A 565 -4.40 -7.34 -17.17
CA LYS A 565 -5.68 -6.95 -17.75
C LYS A 565 -6.84 -7.61 -17.02
N ARG A 566 -7.91 -6.85 -16.86
CA ARG A 566 -9.18 -7.38 -16.37
C ARG A 566 -9.80 -8.29 -17.44
N VAL A 567 -10.28 -9.44 -17.02
CA VAL A 567 -11.02 -10.37 -17.86
C VAL A 567 -12.45 -10.46 -17.35
N VAL A 568 -13.43 -10.38 -18.26
CA VAL A 568 -14.86 -10.53 -17.97
C VAL A 568 -15.40 -11.69 -18.81
N PHE A 569 -16.10 -12.62 -18.19
CA PHE A 569 -16.61 -13.83 -18.85
C PHE A 569 -17.91 -14.30 -18.21
N MET A 570 -18.72 -15.09 -18.93
CA MET A 570 -19.90 -15.77 -18.36
C MET A 570 -19.43 -16.89 -17.45
N ASN A 571 -19.90 -16.94 -16.22
CA ASN A 571 -19.37 -17.87 -15.20
C ASN A 571 -20.25 -19.10 -14.98
N ASN A 572 -21.54 -19.02 -15.23
CA ASN A 572 -22.51 -20.11 -14.97
C ASN A 572 -22.33 -20.80 -13.60
N ASP A 573 -21.90 -20.03 -12.57
CA ASP A 573 -21.60 -20.48 -11.20
C ASP A 573 -20.47 -21.53 -11.07
N GLU A 574 -19.66 -21.72 -12.12
CA GLU A 574 -18.60 -22.72 -12.14
C GLU A 574 -17.35 -22.33 -11.37
N SER A 575 -17.05 -21.02 -11.26
CA SER A 575 -15.87 -20.54 -10.56
C SER A 575 -16.24 -19.50 -9.50
N LYS A 576 -15.63 -19.62 -8.33
CA LYS A 576 -15.81 -18.71 -7.19
C LYS A 576 -14.63 -17.74 -7.06
N LYS A 577 -14.86 -16.66 -6.32
CA LYS A 577 -13.82 -15.71 -5.94
C LYS A 577 -12.63 -16.45 -5.30
N GLY A 578 -11.41 -16.15 -5.77
CA GLY A 578 -10.18 -16.78 -5.32
C GLY A 578 -9.81 -18.08 -6.05
N GLU A 579 -10.64 -18.54 -6.98
CA GLU A 579 -10.32 -19.69 -7.83
C GLU A 579 -9.73 -19.25 -9.18
N TYR A 580 -9.11 -20.16 -9.87
CA TYR A 580 -8.58 -19.93 -11.22
C TYR A 580 -9.48 -20.53 -12.28
N ALA A 581 -9.62 -19.78 -13.38
CA ALA A 581 -10.36 -20.19 -14.57
C ALA A 581 -9.49 -20.07 -15.83
N GLU A 582 -9.66 -21.00 -16.76
CA GLU A 582 -9.18 -20.84 -18.13
C GLU A 582 -10.24 -20.08 -18.92
N VAL A 583 -9.84 -18.96 -19.52
CA VAL A 583 -10.76 -18.11 -20.29
C VAL A 583 -10.15 -17.81 -21.65
N ARG A 584 -10.87 -18.21 -22.73
CA ARG A 584 -10.49 -17.94 -24.10
C ARG A 584 -10.97 -16.54 -24.51
N ILE A 585 -10.05 -15.68 -24.93
CA ILE A 585 -10.36 -14.29 -25.24
C ILE A 585 -11.06 -14.19 -26.60
N ARG A 586 -12.23 -13.55 -26.62
CA ARG A 586 -13.04 -13.29 -27.82
C ARG A 586 -12.92 -11.83 -28.26
N GLU A 587 -12.88 -10.90 -27.31
CA GLU A 587 -12.78 -9.46 -27.56
C GLU A 587 -11.70 -8.85 -26.67
N ALA A 588 -10.92 -7.93 -27.21
CA ALA A 588 -9.82 -7.33 -26.49
C ALA A 588 -9.87 -5.80 -26.59
N GLY A 589 -9.98 -5.15 -25.43
CA GLY A 589 -9.84 -3.70 -25.25
C GLY A 589 -8.53 -3.34 -24.57
N VAL A 590 -8.25 -2.04 -24.48
CA VAL A 590 -7.03 -1.52 -23.83
C VAL A 590 -6.86 -2.06 -22.40
N ASN A 591 -7.92 -1.99 -21.60
CA ASN A 591 -7.88 -2.33 -20.16
C ASN A 591 -8.67 -3.60 -19.80
N THR A 592 -9.50 -4.11 -20.71
CA THR A 592 -10.42 -5.21 -20.42
C THR A 592 -10.48 -6.17 -21.59
N LEU A 593 -10.37 -7.44 -21.28
CA LEU A 593 -10.58 -8.56 -22.18
C LEU A 593 -11.96 -9.16 -21.90
N ILE A 594 -12.65 -9.60 -22.95
CA ILE A 594 -13.90 -10.34 -22.83
C ILE A 594 -13.66 -11.72 -23.43
N GLY A 595 -14.06 -12.76 -22.71
CA GLY A 595 -13.81 -14.13 -23.13
C GLY A 595 -14.91 -15.09 -22.72
N ASP A 596 -14.71 -16.33 -23.17
CA ASP A 596 -15.57 -17.45 -22.88
C ASP A 596 -14.88 -18.36 -21.86
N PHE A 597 -15.63 -18.78 -20.85
CA PHE A 597 -15.16 -19.73 -19.85
C PHE A 597 -14.88 -21.08 -20.52
N VAL A 598 -13.71 -21.62 -20.31
CA VAL A 598 -13.32 -22.95 -20.83
C VAL A 598 -13.50 -24.00 -19.75
N LYS A 599 -12.84 -23.82 -18.61
CA LYS A 599 -12.95 -24.70 -17.45
C LYS A 599 -12.37 -24.05 -16.20
N LYS A 600 -12.75 -24.58 -15.06
CA LYS A 600 -12.07 -24.34 -13.79
C LYS A 600 -10.73 -25.07 -13.77
N THR A 601 -9.70 -24.44 -13.21
CA THR A 601 -8.35 -25.00 -13.15
C THR A 601 -7.64 -24.61 -11.85
N THR A 602 -6.42 -25.08 -11.67
CA THR A 602 -5.48 -24.59 -10.66
C THR A 602 -4.31 -23.90 -11.38
N ALA A 603 -3.61 -23.00 -10.69
CA ALA A 603 -2.46 -22.34 -11.28
C ALA A 603 -1.38 -23.36 -11.65
N LYS A 604 -1.11 -24.31 -10.75
CA LYS A 604 -0.15 -25.41 -10.98
C LYS A 604 -0.50 -26.22 -12.23
N ALA A 605 -1.72 -26.73 -12.31
CA ALA A 605 -2.14 -27.55 -13.44
C ALA A 605 -2.05 -26.82 -14.79
N PHE A 606 -2.40 -25.52 -14.78
CA PHE A 606 -2.29 -24.68 -15.97
C PHE A 606 -0.83 -24.48 -16.40
N TYR A 607 0.06 -24.11 -15.48
CA TYR A 607 1.47 -23.91 -15.79
C TYR A 607 2.16 -25.20 -16.21
N ASP A 608 1.88 -26.32 -15.59
CA ASP A 608 2.44 -27.64 -15.95
C ASP A 608 2.03 -28.03 -17.39
N ALA A 609 0.77 -27.78 -17.76
CA ALA A 609 0.27 -28.06 -19.10
C ALA A 609 0.82 -27.12 -20.19
N ASN A 610 1.28 -25.91 -19.82
CA ASN A 610 1.64 -24.85 -20.77
C ASN A 610 3.11 -24.41 -20.66
N ALA A 611 4.00 -25.29 -20.21
CA ALA A 611 5.44 -25.03 -20.06
C ALA A 611 5.72 -23.75 -19.27
N GLY A 612 4.98 -23.52 -18.18
CA GLY A 612 5.11 -22.36 -17.30
C GLY A 612 4.53 -21.05 -17.83
N LYS A 613 3.94 -21.04 -19.03
CA LYS A 613 3.32 -19.82 -19.62
C LYS A 613 1.96 -19.53 -19.00
N ALA A 614 1.63 -18.26 -18.90
CA ALA A 614 0.38 -17.77 -18.34
C ALA A 614 -0.80 -17.74 -19.36
N TRP A 615 -0.56 -18.17 -20.58
CA TRP A 615 -1.56 -18.30 -21.66
C TRP A 615 -1.12 -19.30 -22.73
N TYR A 616 -2.08 -19.82 -23.49
CA TYR A 616 -1.86 -20.62 -24.70
C TYR A 616 -2.82 -20.21 -25.83
N ALA A 617 -2.49 -20.56 -27.08
CA ALA A 617 -3.29 -20.22 -28.27
C ALA A 617 -4.46 -21.18 -28.48
#